data_70ce4b2e967acfcfbe80bdad2d912199
#
_entry.id   70ce4b2e967acfcfbe80bdad2d912199
#
_cell.length_a   1.000
_cell.length_b   1.000
_cell.length_c   1.000
_cell.angle_alpha   90.00
_cell.angle_beta   90.00
_cell.angle_gamma   90.00
#
_symmetry.space_group_name_H-M   'P 1'
#
loop_
_entity.id
_entity.type
_entity.pdbx_description
1 polymer ?
#
loop_
_entity_poly.entity_id
_entity_poly.type
_entity_poly.pdbx_seq_one_letter_code
_entity_poly.pdbx_strand_id
1 'polypeptide(L)'
;DVVLGDLIEIGEHRLLCGDSTDSDQVAKLMNGEKADMVFTDPPYGINVVKNEKVGADFGIAKKGKYSKVIADDTTLTAKSFYKTCISLGMDKFIIWGGNYFTDFLPFSDGWLIWNKRANTEIRNTFADGEMAWCSFHTPIRIYDQLWNGMIREGEKEKRVHPTQKPIRTLTEIIKDHIKGNIIVDGFLGSGSTMVAAHQLKRKCYGMEL
;
A
#
# COMPACT_ATOMS: atom_id res chain seq x y z
N ASP A 1 -15.88 -19.55 -6.00
CA ASP A 1 -15.33 -18.92 -4.78
C ASP A 1 -13.83 -18.94 -4.87
N VAL A 2 -13.17 -17.86 -4.43
CA VAL A 2 -11.69 -17.78 -4.36
C VAL A 2 -11.24 -18.49 -3.10
N VAL A 3 -10.18 -19.31 -3.21
CA VAL A 3 -9.59 -20.02 -2.08
C VAL A 3 -8.10 -19.71 -1.95
N LEU A 4 -7.55 -19.97 -0.77
CA LEU A 4 -6.12 -19.76 -0.50
C LEU A 4 -5.26 -20.55 -1.49
N GLY A 5 -4.32 -19.88 -2.14
CA GLY A 5 -3.46 -20.43 -3.17
C GLY A 5 -3.93 -20.21 -4.60
N ASP A 6 -5.12 -19.65 -4.82
CA ASP A 6 -5.60 -19.32 -6.16
C ASP A 6 -4.79 -18.16 -6.76
N LEU A 7 -4.29 -18.37 -7.97
CA LEU A 7 -3.66 -17.36 -8.80
C LEU A 7 -4.62 -16.94 -9.90
N ILE A 8 -5.02 -15.68 -9.88
CA ILE A 8 -5.98 -15.07 -10.82
C ILE A 8 -5.21 -14.15 -11.76
N GLU A 9 -5.34 -14.38 -13.07
CA GLU A 9 -4.81 -13.47 -14.08
C GLU A 9 -5.88 -12.44 -14.48
N ILE A 10 -5.52 -11.15 -14.41
CA ILE A 10 -6.37 -10.02 -14.74
C ILE A 10 -5.67 -9.23 -15.86
N GLY A 11 -5.87 -9.63 -17.10
CA GLY A 11 -5.08 -9.13 -18.23
C GLY A 11 -3.60 -9.46 -18.05
N GLU A 12 -2.74 -8.45 -17.95
CA GLU A 12 -1.30 -8.63 -17.69
C GLU A 12 -0.94 -8.64 -16.20
N HIS A 13 -1.92 -8.48 -15.31
CA HIS A 13 -1.72 -8.48 -13.87
C HIS A 13 -1.93 -9.87 -13.29
N ARG A 14 -1.37 -10.10 -12.10
CA ARG A 14 -1.58 -11.32 -11.31
C ARG A 14 -2.08 -10.96 -9.92
N LEU A 15 -3.05 -11.70 -9.42
CA LEU A 15 -3.53 -11.63 -8.05
C LEU A 15 -3.47 -13.04 -7.44
N LEU A 16 -2.69 -13.18 -6.38
CA LEU A 16 -2.63 -14.42 -5.60
C LEU A 16 -3.42 -14.24 -4.30
N CYS A 17 -4.42 -15.09 -4.08
CA CYS A 17 -5.05 -15.22 -2.76
C CYS A 17 -4.09 -15.99 -1.86
N GLY A 18 -3.33 -15.26 -1.00
CA GLY A 18 -2.25 -15.91 -0.28
C GLY A 18 -1.55 -15.04 0.76
N ASP A 19 -0.72 -15.72 1.57
CA ASP A 19 0.09 -15.09 2.61
C ASP A 19 1.40 -14.54 2.02
N SER A 20 1.55 -13.23 2.02
CA SER A 20 2.74 -12.54 1.52
C SER A 20 4.00 -12.77 2.36
N THR A 21 3.88 -13.36 3.55
CA THR A 21 5.04 -13.76 4.37
C THR A 21 5.63 -15.11 3.96
N ASP A 22 4.89 -15.89 3.17
CA ASP A 22 5.31 -17.19 2.66
C ASP A 22 6.11 -17.02 1.34
N SER A 23 7.39 -17.41 1.39
CA SER A 23 8.32 -17.28 0.26
C SER A 23 7.89 -18.08 -0.98
N ASP A 24 7.28 -19.24 -0.79
CA ASP A 24 6.87 -20.11 -1.88
C ASP A 24 5.66 -19.51 -2.61
N GLN A 25 4.74 -18.87 -1.86
CA GLN A 25 3.61 -18.17 -2.44
C GLN A 25 4.05 -16.92 -3.20
N VAL A 26 4.98 -16.13 -2.66
CA VAL A 26 5.55 -14.99 -3.39
C VAL A 26 6.31 -15.45 -4.63
N ALA A 27 7.08 -16.53 -4.55
CA ALA A 27 7.75 -17.11 -5.72
C ALA A 27 6.74 -17.61 -6.77
N LYS A 28 5.62 -18.22 -6.36
CA LYS A 28 4.52 -18.61 -7.24
C LYS A 28 3.91 -17.41 -7.96
N LEU A 29 3.63 -16.32 -7.23
CA LEU A 29 3.14 -15.07 -7.82
C LEU A 29 4.09 -14.55 -8.90
N MET A 30 5.38 -14.53 -8.61
CA MET A 30 6.41 -14.04 -9.53
C MET A 30 6.63 -14.96 -10.73
N ASN A 31 6.45 -16.27 -10.58
CA ASN A 31 6.64 -17.25 -11.65
C ASN A 31 7.96 -17.08 -12.42
N GLY A 32 9.05 -16.86 -11.70
CA GLY A 32 10.40 -16.66 -12.26
C GLY A 32 10.66 -15.27 -12.87
N GLU A 33 9.67 -14.39 -12.91
CA GLU A 33 9.88 -13.00 -13.34
C GLU A 33 10.52 -12.18 -12.22
N LYS A 34 11.32 -11.16 -12.58
CA LYS A 34 11.95 -10.24 -11.64
C LYS A 34 11.10 -8.99 -11.47
N ALA A 35 10.84 -8.60 -10.23
CA ALA A 35 10.20 -7.33 -9.92
C ALA A 35 11.14 -6.15 -10.21
N ASP A 36 10.62 -5.10 -10.81
CA ASP A 36 11.34 -3.83 -10.96
C ASP A 36 11.21 -2.96 -9.71
N MET A 37 10.12 -3.15 -8.96
CA MET A 37 9.84 -2.42 -7.72
C MET A 37 8.85 -3.19 -6.85
N VAL A 38 9.12 -3.25 -5.56
CA VAL A 38 8.11 -3.55 -4.53
C VAL A 38 7.49 -2.22 -4.10
N PHE A 39 6.20 -2.02 -4.37
CA PHE A 39 5.45 -0.83 -3.99
C PHE A 39 4.23 -1.26 -3.18
N THR A 40 4.27 -1.12 -1.87
CA THR A 40 3.36 -1.83 -0.98
C THR A 40 2.97 -1.02 0.26
N ASP A 41 1.82 -1.37 0.84
CA ASP A 41 1.23 -0.74 2.03
C ASP A 41 0.91 -1.81 3.09
N PRO A 42 1.94 -2.34 3.77
CA PRO A 42 1.72 -3.40 4.76
C PRO A 42 1.02 -2.88 6.02
N PRO A 43 0.39 -3.75 6.82
CA PRO A 43 -0.18 -3.39 8.11
C PRO A 43 0.85 -2.74 9.04
N TYR A 44 0.49 -1.61 9.69
CA TYR A 44 1.42 -0.81 10.50
C TYR A 44 1.54 -1.28 11.96
N GLY A 45 0.76 -2.26 12.38
CA GLY A 45 0.72 -2.72 13.77
C GLY A 45 -0.01 -1.77 14.73
N ILE A 46 -0.89 -0.92 14.21
CA ILE A 46 -1.57 0.13 15.01
C ILE A 46 -3.04 -0.17 15.34
N ASN A 47 -3.55 -1.33 14.89
CA ASN A 47 -4.96 -1.72 15.04
C ASN A 47 -5.90 -0.62 14.54
N VAL A 48 -5.75 -0.22 13.27
CA VAL A 48 -6.46 0.92 12.66
C VAL A 48 -7.98 0.78 12.73
N VAL A 49 -8.51 -0.45 12.64
CA VAL A 49 -9.94 -0.74 12.80
C VAL A 49 -10.21 -1.21 14.22
N LYS A 50 -10.87 -0.36 15.02
CA LYS A 50 -11.34 -0.67 16.37
C LYS A 50 -12.88 -0.73 16.37
N ASN A 51 -13.47 -1.84 16.89
CA ASN A 51 -14.92 -2.00 16.95
C ASN A 51 -15.62 -1.73 15.61
N GLU A 52 -15.12 -2.31 14.52
CA GLU A 52 -15.63 -2.13 13.13
C GLU A 52 -15.57 -0.67 12.62
N LYS A 53 -14.76 0.20 13.24
CA LYS A 53 -14.67 1.64 12.92
C LYS A 53 -13.23 2.08 12.75
N VAL A 54 -13.03 3.08 11.88
CA VAL A 54 -11.76 3.80 11.74
C VAL A 54 -11.93 5.23 12.25
N GLY A 55 -11.02 5.67 13.14
CA GLY A 55 -11.02 7.00 13.74
C GLY A 55 -11.83 7.11 15.04
N ALA A 56 -11.71 8.26 15.70
CA ALA A 56 -12.40 8.55 16.97
C ALA A 56 -13.89 8.82 16.79
N ASP A 57 -14.68 8.61 17.85
CA ASP A 57 -16.15 8.70 17.86
C ASP A 57 -16.69 10.16 17.82
N PHE A 58 -15.95 11.11 17.28
CA PHE A 58 -16.38 12.49 17.17
C PHE A 58 -16.88 12.81 15.77
N GLY A 59 -18.22 12.95 15.59
CA GLY A 59 -18.76 13.62 14.43
C GLY A 59 -19.99 13.03 13.74
N ILE A 60 -20.57 13.83 12.88
CA ILE A 60 -21.82 13.70 12.12
C ILE A 60 -21.74 12.66 10.97
N ALA A 61 -20.59 12.04 10.76
CA ALA A 61 -20.34 11.14 9.64
C ALA A 61 -21.03 9.77 9.80
N LYS A 62 -21.77 9.30 8.78
CA LYS A 62 -22.23 7.91 8.72
C LYS A 62 -21.01 6.98 8.73
N LYS A 63 -20.91 6.15 9.78
CA LYS A 63 -19.80 5.21 9.99
C LYS A 63 -19.93 4.06 9.00
N GLY A 64 -18.92 3.84 8.17
CA GLY A 64 -18.77 2.60 7.43
C GLY A 64 -18.43 1.46 8.39
N LYS A 65 -19.05 0.29 8.24
CA LYS A 65 -18.60 -0.93 8.88
C LYS A 65 -17.45 -1.50 8.07
N TYR A 66 -16.30 -1.73 8.72
CA TYR A 66 -15.11 -2.32 8.10
C TYR A 66 -14.72 -3.59 8.83
N SER A 67 -14.30 -4.60 8.10
CA SER A 67 -13.66 -5.78 8.67
C SER A 67 -12.33 -5.40 9.32
N LYS A 68 -11.90 -6.16 10.32
CA LYS A 68 -10.59 -5.99 10.93
C LYS A 68 -9.51 -6.23 9.87
N VAL A 69 -8.50 -5.37 9.80
CA VAL A 69 -7.33 -5.61 8.96
C VAL A 69 -6.53 -6.76 9.58
N ILE A 70 -6.22 -7.77 8.78
CA ILE A 70 -5.49 -8.95 9.25
C ILE A 70 -4.06 -8.53 9.61
N ALA A 71 -3.56 -9.03 10.75
CA ALA A 71 -2.20 -8.80 11.25
C ALA A 71 -1.81 -7.32 11.48
N ASP A 72 -2.79 -6.41 11.68
CA ASP A 72 -2.53 -4.99 12.02
C ASP A 72 -2.31 -4.76 13.54
N ASP A 73 -1.95 -5.80 14.28
CA ASP A 73 -1.54 -5.74 15.69
C ASP A 73 -0.02 -5.90 15.88
N THR A 74 0.72 -6.08 14.79
CA THR A 74 2.17 -6.27 14.81
C THR A 74 2.82 -5.79 13.51
N THR A 75 4.09 -5.39 13.58
CA THR A 75 4.93 -5.06 12.41
C THR A 75 5.63 -6.29 11.83
N LEU A 76 5.46 -7.48 12.43
CA LEU A 76 6.14 -8.71 12.00
C LEU A 76 5.78 -9.12 10.58
N THR A 77 4.53 -8.93 10.17
CA THR A 77 4.07 -9.24 8.81
C THR A 77 4.83 -8.41 7.76
N ALA A 78 4.94 -7.10 7.97
CA ALA A 78 5.72 -6.21 7.11
C ALA A 78 7.19 -6.61 7.06
N LYS A 79 7.77 -6.94 8.22
CA LYS A 79 9.18 -7.40 8.34
C LYS A 79 9.43 -8.73 7.61
N SER A 80 8.52 -9.68 7.75
CA SER A 80 8.61 -10.99 7.08
C SER A 80 8.51 -10.84 5.57
N PHE A 81 7.53 -10.09 5.08
CA PHE A 81 7.39 -9.81 3.65
C PHE A 81 8.63 -9.12 3.07
N TYR A 82 9.14 -8.08 3.74
CA TYR A 82 10.38 -7.41 3.32
C TYR A 82 11.55 -8.39 3.18
N LYS A 83 11.77 -9.27 4.17
CA LYS A 83 12.81 -10.29 4.15
C LYS A 83 12.60 -11.31 3.02
N THR A 84 11.36 -11.75 2.80
CA THR A 84 10.99 -12.65 1.70
C THR A 84 11.33 -12.02 0.35
N CYS A 85 10.98 -10.75 0.13
CA CYS A 85 11.32 -10.04 -1.11
C CYS A 85 12.84 -9.97 -1.33
N ILE A 86 13.61 -9.63 -0.28
CA ILE A 86 15.08 -9.60 -0.35
C ILE A 86 15.64 -10.99 -0.71
N SER A 87 15.15 -12.06 -0.08
CA SER A 87 15.62 -13.43 -0.35
C SER A 87 15.34 -13.89 -1.79
N LEU A 88 14.29 -13.34 -2.41
CA LEU A 88 13.93 -13.58 -3.81
C LEU A 88 14.62 -12.60 -4.79
N GLY A 89 15.59 -11.82 -4.31
CA GLY A 89 16.42 -10.94 -5.14
C GLY A 89 15.76 -9.62 -5.55
N MET A 90 14.69 -9.21 -4.87
CA MET A 90 14.11 -7.89 -5.04
C MET A 90 14.94 -6.86 -4.26
N ASP A 91 15.31 -5.76 -4.88
CA ASP A 91 16.27 -4.79 -4.34
C ASP A 91 15.74 -3.34 -4.26
N LYS A 92 14.58 -3.08 -4.88
CA LYS A 92 13.98 -1.74 -4.90
C LYS A 92 12.61 -1.75 -4.24
N PHE A 93 12.45 -0.86 -3.28
CA PHE A 93 11.26 -0.79 -2.44
C PHE A 93 10.78 0.63 -2.28
N ILE A 94 9.45 0.80 -2.32
CA ILE A 94 8.71 1.92 -1.75
C ILE A 94 7.69 1.31 -0.79
N ILE A 95 7.83 1.60 0.51
CA ILE A 95 7.00 1.00 1.56
C ILE A 95 6.28 2.09 2.32
N TRP A 96 4.95 2.14 2.20
CA TRP A 96 4.12 3.02 2.99
C TRP A 96 4.22 2.69 4.48
N GLY A 97 4.07 3.71 5.32
CA GLY A 97 4.19 3.54 6.76
C GLY A 97 5.62 3.27 7.24
N GLY A 98 6.64 3.59 6.44
CA GLY A 98 8.05 3.33 6.79
C GLY A 98 8.47 3.89 8.15
N ASN A 99 7.80 4.93 8.64
CA ASN A 99 8.01 5.48 9.97
C ASN A 99 7.60 4.54 11.12
N TYR A 100 6.79 3.51 10.86
CA TYR A 100 6.44 2.46 11.81
C TYR A 100 7.41 1.26 11.79
N PHE A 101 8.33 1.22 10.81
CA PHE A 101 9.18 0.07 10.52
C PHE A 101 10.67 0.36 10.72
N THR A 102 11.00 1.37 11.53
CA THR A 102 12.37 1.82 11.77
C THR A 102 13.25 0.80 12.53
N ASP A 103 12.65 -0.26 13.06
CA ASP A 103 13.35 -1.37 13.73
C ASP A 103 13.97 -2.36 12.76
N PHE A 104 13.52 -2.39 11.49
CA PHE A 104 14.04 -3.35 10.51
C PHE A 104 14.38 -2.76 9.14
N LEU A 105 13.78 -1.64 8.74
CA LEU A 105 14.15 -0.97 7.49
C LEU A 105 15.51 -0.30 7.65
N PRO A 106 16.42 -0.44 6.68
CA PRO A 106 17.70 0.25 6.69
C PRO A 106 17.53 1.78 6.70
N PHE A 107 18.60 2.48 7.10
CA PHE A 107 18.66 3.92 6.89
C PHE A 107 18.41 4.26 5.42
N SER A 108 17.61 5.30 5.18
CA SER A 108 17.42 5.89 3.87
C SER A 108 17.16 7.39 3.99
N ASP A 109 17.72 8.13 3.04
CA ASP A 109 17.39 9.55 2.81
C ASP A 109 16.23 9.74 1.81
N GLY A 110 15.76 8.64 1.21
CA GLY A 110 14.63 8.64 0.27
C GLY A 110 13.28 8.52 0.98
N TRP A 111 12.48 9.58 0.92
CA TRP A 111 11.14 9.59 1.50
C TRP A 111 10.14 10.27 0.59
N LEU A 112 8.95 9.66 0.48
CA LEU A 112 7.80 10.24 -0.22
C LEU A 112 6.71 10.55 0.81
N ILE A 113 6.06 11.69 0.66
CA ILE A 113 5.03 12.15 1.60
C ILE A 113 3.75 12.37 0.82
N TRP A 114 2.69 11.68 1.19
CA TRP A 114 1.36 12.05 0.76
C TRP A 114 0.77 13.05 1.75
N ASN A 115 0.60 14.31 1.32
CA ASN A 115 -0.08 15.34 2.07
C ASN A 115 -1.60 15.20 1.87
N LYS A 116 -2.29 14.71 2.89
CA LYS A 116 -3.74 14.46 2.88
C LYS A 116 -4.57 15.73 3.00
N ARG A 117 -3.93 16.82 3.40
CA ARG A 117 -4.59 18.11 3.59
C ARG A 117 -4.57 18.95 2.32
N ALA A 118 -3.63 18.71 1.43
CA ALA A 118 -3.37 19.55 0.27
C ALA A 118 -3.33 21.04 0.68
N ASN A 119 -4.22 21.85 0.13
CA ASN A 119 -4.29 23.30 0.41
C ASN A 119 -5.36 23.68 1.45
N THR A 120 -5.86 22.71 2.27
CA THR A 120 -6.89 23.01 3.27
C THR A 120 -6.29 23.36 4.63
N GLU A 121 -6.89 24.33 5.32
CA GLU A 121 -6.55 24.70 6.69
C GLU A 121 -7.29 23.85 7.75
N ILE A 122 -8.20 22.99 7.31
CA ILE A 122 -9.02 22.16 8.20
C ILE A 122 -8.13 21.19 8.98
N ARG A 123 -8.11 21.34 10.29
CA ARG A 123 -7.44 20.41 11.21
C ARG A 123 -8.45 19.52 11.92
N ASN A 124 -8.14 18.24 11.99
CA ASN A 124 -8.87 17.25 12.78
C ASN A 124 -7.86 16.32 13.45
N THR A 125 -8.33 15.21 14.03
CA THR A 125 -7.49 14.23 14.74
C THR A 125 -6.81 13.21 13.83
N PHE A 126 -7.03 13.26 12.50
CA PHE A 126 -6.33 12.39 11.54
C PHE A 126 -4.95 12.94 11.22
N ALA A 127 -4.04 12.04 10.83
CA ALA A 127 -2.72 12.43 10.37
C ALA A 127 -2.81 13.34 9.13
N ASP A 128 -2.01 14.41 9.13
CA ASP A 128 -1.93 15.37 8.03
C ASP A 128 -1.33 14.76 6.75
N GLY A 129 -0.57 13.67 6.90
CA GLY A 129 0.04 12.96 5.77
C GLY A 129 0.41 11.53 6.12
N GLU A 130 0.87 10.81 5.11
CA GLU A 130 1.49 9.50 5.23
C GLU A 130 2.86 9.50 4.57
N MET A 131 3.77 8.69 5.10
CA MET A 131 5.14 8.61 4.61
C MET A 131 5.42 7.25 4.00
N ALA A 132 6.12 7.24 2.86
CA ALA A 132 6.67 6.03 2.29
C ALA A 132 8.20 6.09 2.29
N TRP A 133 8.82 5.02 2.81
CA TRP A 133 10.25 4.81 2.78
C TRP A 133 10.68 4.26 1.42
N CYS A 134 11.79 4.76 0.88
CA CYS A 134 12.41 4.27 -0.34
C CYS A 134 13.74 3.59 -0.04
N SER A 135 14.01 2.42 -0.63
CA SER A 135 15.32 1.75 -0.52
C SER A 135 16.43 2.42 -1.34
N PHE A 136 16.12 3.46 -2.08
CA PHE A 136 17.01 4.17 -2.99
C PHE A 136 17.03 5.67 -2.70
N HIS A 137 18.12 6.32 -3.08
CA HIS A 137 18.26 7.77 -2.94
C HIS A 137 17.23 8.51 -3.81
N THR A 138 16.44 9.37 -3.18
CA THR A 138 15.57 10.36 -3.83
C THR A 138 15.41 11.56 -2.90
N PRO A 139 15.34 12.80 -3.42
CA PRO A 139 14.90 13.92 -2.59
C PRO A 139 13.53 13.64 -2.01
N ILE A 140 13.25 14.19 -0.83
CA ILE A 140 11.91 14.14 -0.27
C ILE A 140 10.93 14.77 -1.28
N ARG A 141 9.89 14.00 -1.63
CA ARG A 141 8.82 14.46 -2.52
C ARG A 141 7.50 14.48 -1.78
N ILE A 142 6.72 15.52 -2.03
CA ILE A 142 5.38 15.71 -1.45
C ILE A 142 4.35 15.62 -2.57
N TYR A 143 3.36 14.76 -2.38
CA TYR A 143 2.23 14.57 -3.28
C TYR A 143 0.97 15.08 -2.60
N ASP A 144 0.39 16.14 -3.15
CA ASP A 144 -0.80 16.77 -2.59
C ASP A 144 -2.06 16.14 -3.15
N GLN A 145 -2.83 15.50 -2.28
CA GLN A 145 -4.18 15.06 -2.62
C GLN A 145 -5.06 15.08 -1.38
N LEU A 146 -6.10 15.92 -1.41
CA LEU A 146 -7.02 16.07 -0.30
C LEU A 146 -7.77 14.74 -0.03
N TRP A 147 -7.57 14.21 1.17
CA TRP A 147 -8.18 12.97 1.62
C TRP A 147 -8.39 13.00 3.12
N ASN A 148 -9.36 13.80 3.55
CA ASN A 148 -9.59 14.06 4.95
C ASN A 148 -10.97 13.56 5.37
N GLY A 149 -11.02 12.35 5.89
CA GLY A 149 -12.27 11.72 6.31
C GLY A 149 -13.23 11.52 5.13
N MET A 150 -14.29 12.35 5.08
CA MET A 150 -15.31 12.28 4.02
C MET A 150 -14.99 13.14 2.80
N ILE A 151 -14.04 14.06 2.91
CA ILE A 151 -13.65 14.94 1.81
C ILE A 151 -12.51 14.26 1.04
N ARG A 152 -12.78 13.88 -0.21
CA ARG A 152 -11.83 13.21 -1.10
C ARG A 152 -11.82 13.90 -2.45
N GLU A 153 -10.65 14.36 -2.85
CA GLU A 153 -10.48 14.97 -4.16
C GLU A 153 -10.33 13.90 -5.23
N GLY A 154 -11.10 14.01 -6.31
CA GLY A 154 -10.92 13.22 -7.52
C GLY A 154 -11.58 11.83 -7.52
N GLU A 155 -11.90 11.25 -6.37
CA GLU A 155 -12.53 9.93 -6.28
C GLU A 155 -13.93 10.04 -5.65
N LYS A 156 -14.96 9.90 -6.48
CA LYS A 156 -16.37 9.99 -6.07
C LYS A 156 -16.96 8.65 -5.61
N GLU A 157 -16.29 7.55 -5.91
CA GLU A 157 -16.78 6.21 -5.62
C GLU A 157 -16.73 5.90 -4.12
N LYS A 158 -17.62 4.98 -3.70
CA LYS A 158 -17.66 4.54 -2.32
C LYS A 158 -16.34 3.84 -1.97
N ARG A 159 -15.73 4.21 -0.83
CA ARG A 159 -14.55 3.52 -0.29
C ARG A 159 -14.88 2.05 -0.05
N VAL A 160 -14.07 1.16 -0.60
CA VAL A 160 -14.22 -0.30 -0.44
C VAL A 160 -13.29 -0.88 0.61
N HIS A 161 -12.22 -0.17 0.97
CA HIS A 161 -11.26 -0.61 1.98
C HIS A 161 -10.93 0.53 2.97
N PRO A 162 -10.74 0.23 4.29
CA PRO A 162 -10.54 1.26 5.32
C PRO A 162 -9.25 2.07 5.12
N THR A 163 -8.21 1.47 4.58
CA THR A 163 -6.90 2.08 4.33
C THR A 163 -6.63 2.38 2.85
N GLN A 164 -7.68 2.41 2.00
CA GLN A 164 -7.54 2.67 0.57
C GLN A 164 -6.73 3.93 0.29
N LYS A 165 -5.67 3.79 -0.52
CA LYS A 165 -4.85 4.88 -1.02
C LYS A 165 -5.47 5.51 -2.28
N PRO A 166 -5.30 6.82 -2.50
CA PRO A 166 -5.79 7.48 -3.70
C PRO A 166 -5.04 7.02 -4.94
N ILE A 167 -5.78 6.63 -5.97
CA ILE A 167 -5.20 6.13 -7.23
C ILE A 167 -4.31 7.20 -7.89
N ARG A 168 -4.72 8.47 -7.88
CA ARG A 168 -3.93 9.56 -8.45
C ARG A 168 -2.55 9.67 -7.80
N THR A 169 -2.48 9.70 -6.46
CA THR A 169 -1.19 9.76 -5.74
C THR A 169 -0.31 8.57 -6.09
N LEU A 170 -0.88 7.34 -6.11
CA LEU A 170 -0.12 6.14 -6.49
C LEU A 170 0.38 6.22 -7.93
N THR A 171 -0.46 6.69 -8.86
CA THR A 171 -0.10 6.85 -10.29
C THR A 171 1.06 7.84 -10.46
N GLU A 172 1.03 8.98 -9.78
CA GLU A 172 2.10 9.98 -9.81
C GLU A 172 3.41 9.40 -9.25
N ILE A 173 3.38 8.71 -8.11
CA ILE A 173 4.55 8.07 -7.51
C ILE A 173 5.13 7.00 -8.44
N ILE A 174 4.30 6.13 -9.00
CA ILE A 174 4.73 5.10 -9.94
C ILE A 174 5.40 5.71 -11.17
N LYS A 175 4.80 6.76 -11.73
CA LYS A 175 5.34 7.49 -12.88
C LYS A 175 6.72 8.10 -12.59
N ASP A 176 6.89 8.71 -11.43
CA ASP A 176 8.09 9.46 -11.07
C ASP A 176 9.26 8.56 -10.67
N HIS A 177 8.99 7.44 -10.00
CA HIS A 177 10.04 6.66 -9.33
C HIS A 177 10.23 5.25 -9.89
N ILE A 178 9.26 4.67 -10.61
CA ILE A 178 9.37 3.31 -11.12
C ILE A 178 9.60 3.35 -12.62
N LYS A 179 10.78 2.90 -13.07
CA LYS A 179 11.14 2.90 -14.50
C LYS A 179 10.81 1.59 -15.21
N GLY A 180 10.69 0.49 -14.45
CA GLY A 180 10.41 -0.84 -14.99
C GLY A 180 8.93 -1.11 -15.22
N ASN A 181 8.61 -2.34 -15.55
CA ASN A 181 7.26 -2.77 -15.93
C ASN A 181 6.52 -3.55 -14.84
N ILE A 182 7.25 -4.31 -13.99
CA ILE A 182 6.65 -5.21 -12.99
C ILE A 182 6.73 -4.61 -11.60
N ILE A 183 5.57 -4.33 -11.03
CA ILE A 183 5.38 -3.81 -9.67
C ILE A 183 4.80 -4.93 -8.82
N VAL A 184 5.37 -5.14 -7.63
CA VAL A 184 4.86 -6.12 -6.66
C VAL A 184 4.22 -5.39 -5.48
N ASP A 185 3.02 -5.82 -5.10
CA ASP A 185 2.30 -5.37 -3.90
C ASP A 185 1.83 -6.57 -3.08
N GLY A 186 2.47 -6.81 -1.93
CA GLY A 186 2.16 -7.94 -1.05
C GLY A 186 0.91 -7.75 -0.20
N PHE A 187 0.30 -6.54 -0.22
CA PHE A 187 -0.87 -6.18 0.58
C PHE A 187 -1.81 -5.32 -0.26
N LEU A 188 -2.38 -5.94 -1.29
CA LEU A 188 -3.08 -5.23 -2.37
C LEU A 188 -4.35 -4.51 -1.90
N GLY A 189 -5.03 -5.03 -0.87
CA GLY A 189 -6.21 -4.44 -0.27
C GLY A 189 -7.32 -4.18 -1.29
N SER A 190 -7.60 -2.89 -1.52
CA SER A 190 -8.61 -2.47 -2.51
C SER A 190 -8.17 -2.57 -3.98
N GLY A 191 -6.93 -2.96 -4.26
CA GLY A 191 -6.39 -3.01 -5.61
C GLY A 191 -5.92 -1.67 -6.18
N SER A 192 -5.82 -0.63 -5.35
CA SER A 192 -5.45 0.72 -5.83
C SER A 192 -4.11 0.75 -6.56
N THR A 193 -3.11 -0.01 -6.08
CA THR A 193 -1.80 -0.13 -6.74
C THR A 193 -1.93 -0.78 -8.12
N MET A 194 -2.74 -1.83 -8.25
CA MET A 194 -2.98 -2.51 -9.53
C MET A 194 -3.66 -1.59 -10.53
N VAL A 195 -4.68 -0.83 -10.09
CA VAL A 195 -5.37 0.16 -10.95
C VAL A 195 -4.40 1.25 -11.40
N ALA A 196 -3.56 1.79 -10.51
CA ALA A 196 -2.57 2.80 -10.85
C ALA A 196 -1.52 2.27 -11.85
N ALA A 197 -1.03 1.03 -11.66
CA ALA A 197 -0.13 0.36 -12.58
C ALA A 197 -0.78 0.16 -13.95
N HIS A 198 -2.04 -0.30 -13.99
CA HIS A 198 -2.80 -0.49 -15.22
C HIS A 198 -2.94 0.79 -16.03
N GLN A 199 -3.27 1.91 -15.39
CA GLN A 199 -3.38 3.23 -16.05
C GLN A 199 -2.06 3.65 -16.72
N LEU A 200 -0.93 3.19 -16.19
CA LEU A 200 0.41 3.45 -16.74
C LEU A 200 0.92 2.35 -17.67
N LYS A 201 0.06 1.39 -18.06
CA LYS A 201 0.42 0.22 -18.89
C LYS A 201 1.57 -0.59 -18.29
N ARG A 202 1.55 -0.80 -16.98
CA ARG A 202 2.51 -1.61 -16.22
C ARG A 202 1.81 -2.78 -15.58
N LYS A 203 2.54 -3.84 -15.33
CA LYS A 203 2.05 -5.05 -14.65
C LYS A 203 2.10 -4.83 -13.14
N CYS A 204 1.07 -5.28 -12.45
CA CYS A 204 1.06 -5.39 -10.99
C CYS A 204 0.83 -6.86 -10.61
N TYR A 205 1.73 -7.38 -9.81
CA TYR A 205 1.61 -8.71 -9.21
C TYR A 205 1.30 -8.50 -7.73
N GLY A 206 0.06 -8.78 -7.35
CA GLY A 206 -0.48 -8.48 -6.03
C GLY A 206 -0.85 -9.72 -5.24
N MET A 207 -0.81 -9.58 -3.92
CA MET A 207 -1.32 -10.59 -2.97
C MET A 207 -2.36 -9.97 -2.05
N GLU A 208 -3.36 -10.79 -1.68
CA GLU A 208 -4.36 -10.46 -0.68
C GLU A 208 -4.87 -11.74 -0.02
N LEU A 209 -5.28 -11.67 1.26
CA LEU A 209 -5.83 -12.78 2.04
C LEU A 209 -7.37 -12.75 2.10
#